data_d543730d154f422c7da3bd7658a1b59d
#
_entry.id   d543730d154f422c7da3bd7658a1b59d
#
_cell.length_a   1.000
_cell.length_b   1.000
_cell.length_c   1.000
_cell.angle_alpha   90.00
_cell.angle_beta   90.00
_cell.angle_gamma   90.00
#
_symmetry.space_group_name_H-M   'P 1'
#
loop_
_entity.id
_entity.type
_entity.pdbx_description
1 polymer ?
#
loop_
_entity_poly.entity_id
_entity_poly.type
_entity_poly.pdbx_seq_one_letter_code
_entity_poly.pdbx_strand_id
1 'polypeptide(L)'
;ELLAVGDSAEFYAAVQAAVLEFLADRLNLAAAGLTSEACAEALDERGVEDETVVALRDLLVRCDYARFAPTGVSAANMAEARRLAGDLVERLEERI
;
A
#
# COMPACT_ATOMS: atom_id res chain seq x y z
N GLU A 1 -0.35 -19.31 11.94
CA GLU A 1 -1.65 -19.67 11.44
C GLU A 1 -1.88 -19.17 10.03
N LEU A 2 -2.39 -20.01 9.18
CA LEU A 2 -2.71 -19.65 7.80
C LEU A 2 -4.18 -19.33 7.66
N LEU A 3 -4.47 -18.25 6.94
CA LEU A 3 -5.83 -17.87 6.64
C LEU A 3 -6.22 -18.39 5.26
N ALA A 4 -7.52 -18.47 5.00
CA ALA A 4 -7.99 -18.84 3.69
C ALA A 4 -7.52 -17.82 2.65
N VAL A 5 -7.30 -18.28 1.42
CA VAL A 5 -6.85 -17.40 0.34
C VAL A 5 -7.79 -16.21 0.18
N GLY A 6 -9.10 -16.44 0.23
CA GLY A 6 -10.08 -15.36 0.10
C GLY A 6 -9.95 -14.30 1.18
N ASP A 7 -9.73 -14.73 2.43
CA ASP A 7 -9.59 -13.80 3.56
C ASP A 7 -8.34 -12.95 3.43
N SER A 8 -7.22 -13.57 3.04
CA SER A 8 -5.99 -12.81 2.88
C SER A 8 -6.07 -11.86 1.69
N ALA A 9 -6.69 -12.28 0.59
CA ALA A 9 -6.88 -11.42 -0.57
C ALA A 9 -7.71 -10.19 -0.19
N GLU A 10 -8.79 -10.37 0.55
CA GLU A 10 -9.62 -9.26 1.01
C GLU A 10 -8.85 -8.32 1.94
N PHE A 11 -8.05 -8.88 2.84
CA PHE A 11 -7.24 -8.06 3.74
C PHE A 11 -6.26 -7.18 2.97
N TYR A 12 -5.51 -7.76 2.04
CA TYR A 12 -4.54 -7.00 1.28
C TYR A 12 -5.20 -6.01 0.33
N ALA A 13 -6.37 -6.36 -0.20
CA ALA A 13 -7.14 -5.42 -1.01
C ALA A 13 -7.58 -4.21 -0.18
N ALA A 14 -7.99 -4.45 1.06
CA ALA A 14 -8.39 -3.38 1.96
C ALA A 14 -7.22 -2.47 2.33
N VAL A 15 -6.05 -3.06 2.62
CA VAL A 15 -4.84 -2.30 2.92
C VAL A 15 -4.45 -1.43 1.73
N GLN A 16 -4.43 -2.02 0.54
CA GLN A 16 -4.09 -1.30 -0.68
C GLN A 16 -5.06 -0.15 -0.93
N ALA A 17 -6.37 -0.42 -0.82
CA ALA A 17 -7.38 0.59 -1.03
C ALA A 17 -7.23 1.76 -0.05
N ALA A 18 -6.98 1.46 1.22
CA ALA A 18 -6.82 2.49 2.24
C ALA A 18 -5.61 3.39 1.94
N VAL A 19 -4.49 2.79 1.54
CA VAL A 19 -3.28 3.55 1.19
C VAL A 19 -3.53 4.42 -0.04
N LEU A 20 -4.14 3.84 -1.08
CA LEU A 20 -4.41 4.58 -2.31
C LEU A 20 -5.43 5.71 -2.11
N GLU A 21 -6.45 5.49 -1.29
CA GLU A 21 -7.43 6.53 -0.97
C GLU A 21 -6.78 7.66 -0.20
N PHE A 22 -5.90 7.34 0.74
CA PHE A 22 -5.15 8.34 1.49
C PHE A 22 -4.32 9.20 0.53
N LEU A 23 -3.61 8.55 -0.39
CA LEU A 23 -2.77 9.26 -1.35
C LEU A 23 -3.61 10.09 -2.31
N ALA A 24 -4.71 9.55 -2.80
CA ALA A 24 -5.58 10.27 -3.72
C ALA A 24 -6.09 11.56 -3.06
N ASP A 25 -6.48 11.47 -1.80
CA ASP A 25 -6.97 12.62 -1.06
C ASP A 25 -5.88 13.66 -0.83
N ARG A 26 -4.72 13.22 -0.36
CA ARG A 26 -3.62 14.12 -0.04
C ARG A 26 -2.98 14.74 -1.27
N LEU A 27 -2.91 13.98 -2.36
CA LEU A 27 -2.30 14.45 -3.60
C LEU A 27 -3.30 15.08 -4.56
N ASN A 28 -4.56 15.08 -4.17
CA ASN A 28 -5.65 15.61 -5.00
C ASN A 28 -5.72 14.91 -6.37
N LEU A 29 -5.65 13.59 -6.32
CA LEU A 29 -5.72 12.74 -7.51
C LEU A 29 -7.01 11.92 -7.47
N ALA A 30 -7.45 11.47 -8.65
CA ALA A 30 -8.60 10.59 -8.71
C ALA A 30 -8.19 9.20 -8.23
N ALA A 31 -8.95 8.63 -7.28
CA ALA A 31 -8.66 7.29 -6.77
C ALA A 31 -8.83 6.22 -7.84
N ALA A 32 -9.83 6.39 -8.72
CA ALA A 32 -10.07 5.45 -9.81
C ALA A 32 -8.91 5.51 -10.80
N GLY A 33 -8.31 4.36 -11.07
CA GLY A 33 -7.19 4.28 -11.99
C GLY A 33 -5.84 4.72 -11.43
N LEU A 34 -5.78 4.99 -10.13
CA LEU A 34 -4.52 5.39 -9.51
C LEU A 34 -3.59 4.18 -9.44
N THR A 35 -2.39 4.33 -10.03
CA THR A 35 -1.39 3.28 -10.07
C THR A 35 -0.24 3.60 -9.12
N SER A 36 0.58 2.58 -8.83
CA SER A 36 1.76 2.79 -7.99
C SER A 36 2.74 3.76 -8.64
N GLU A 37 2.83 3.73 -9.96
CA GLU A 37 3.72 4.65 -10.68
C GLU A 37 3.21 6.10 -10.62
N ALA A 38 1.91 6.30 -10.78
CA ALA A 38 1.33 7.62 -10.66
C ALA A 38 1.55 8.19 -9.26
N CYS A 39 1.39 7.35 -8.23
CA CYS A 39 1.68 7.75 -6.86
C CYS A 39 3.14 8.12 -6.67
N ALA A 40 4.05 7.30 -7.20
CA ALA A 40 5.48 7.56 -7.07
C ALA A 40 5.88 8.87 -7.74
N GLU A 41 5.36 9.13 -8.93
CA GLU A 41 5.63 10.37 -9.64
C GLU A 41 5.13 11.59 -8.86
N ALA A 42 3.91 11.50 -8.33
CA ALA A 42 3.35 12.61 -7.58
C ALA A 42 4.13 12.88 -6.30
N LEU A 43 4.60 11.84 -5.64
CA LEU A 43 5.42 11.99 -4.44
C LEU A 43 6.78 12.59 -4.76
N ASP A 44 7.37 12.17 -5.86
CA ASP A 44 8.63 12.72 -6.35
C ASP A 44 8.52 14.22 -6.60
N GLU A 45 7.44 14.62 -7.25
CA GLU A 45 7.17 16.03 -7.52
C GLU A 45 7.03 16.87 -6.26
N ARG A 46 6.59 16.25 -5.18
CA ARG A 46 6.44 16.92 -3.89
C ARG A 46 7.68 16.85 -3.02
N GLY A 47 8.75 16.26 -3.53
CA GLY A 47 10.02 16.20 -2.82
C GLY A 47 10.07 15.13 -1.74
N VAL A 48 9.21 14.11 -1.82
CA VAL A 48 9.23 13.02 -0.86
C VAL A 48 10.49 12.18 -1.08
N GLU A 49 11.10 11.75 0.03
CA GLU A 49 12.34 11.00 0.00
C GLU A 49 12.21 9.70 -0.78
N ASP A 50 13.26 9.33 -1.52
CA ASP A 50 13.26 8.10 -2.31
C ASP A 50 12.98 6.87 -1.47
N GLU A 51 13.49 6.80 -0.25
CA GLU A 51 13.23 5.70 0.66
C GLU A 51 11.75 5.50 0.91
N THR A 52 11.02 6.60 1.07
CA THR A 52 9.58 6.55 1.32
C THR A 52 8.85 6.09 0.06
N VAL A 53 9.27 6.57 -1.10
CA VAL A 53 8.68 6.15 -2.37
C VAL A 53 8.91 4.66 -2.62
N VAL A 54 10.11 4.17 -2.35
CA VAL A 54 10.43 2.75 -2.48
C VAL A 54 9.58 1.92 -1.52
N ALA A 55 9.42 2.39 -0.28
CA ALA A 55 8.60 1.68 0.70
C ALA A 55 7.15 1.58 0.24
N LEU A 56 6.62 2.64 -0.38
CA LEU A 56 5.27 2.62 -0.92
C LEU A 56 5.14 1.59 -2.05
N ARG A 57 6.08 1.60 -2.98
CA ARG A 57 6.07 0.65 -4.09
C ARG A 57 6.14 -0.78 -3.60
N ASP A 58 7.03 -1.04 -2.65
CA ASP A 58 7.19 -2.39 -2.09
C ASP A 58 5.90 -2.85 -1.42
N LEU A 59 5.23 -1.97 -0.69
CA LEU A 59 3.98 -2.31 -0.04
C LEU A 59 2.90 -2.65 -1.08
N LEU A 60 2.78 -1.84 -2.12
CA LEU A 60 1.77 -2.06 -3.16
C LEU A 60 2.05 -3.35 -3.94
N VAL A 61 3.32 -3.64 -4.24
CA VAL A 61 3.69 -4.89 -4.88
C VAL A 61 3.36 -6.08 -3.98
N ARG A 62 3.63 -5.96 -2.70
CA ARG A 62 3.30 -7.01 -1.72
C ARG A 62 1.79 -7.26 -1.67
N CYS A 63 0.99 -6.20 -1.70
CA CYS A 63 -0.45 -6.33 -1.71
C CYS A 63 -0.94 -7.01 -2.99
N ASP A 64 -0.40 -6.62 -4.14
CA ASP A 64 -0.76 -7.24 -5.40
C ASP A 64 -0.41 -8.71 -5.44
N TYR A 65 0.79 -9.06 -5.00
CA TYR A 65 1.23 -10.45 -4.97
C TYR A 65 0.30 -11.28 -4.08
N ALA A 66 -0.01 -10.78 -2.90
CA ALA A 66 -0.83 -11.52 -1.95
C ALA A 66 -2.26 -11.70 -2.44
N ARG A 67 -2.79 -10.73 -3.17
CA ARG A 67 -4.15 -10.82 -3.71
C ARG A 67 -4.28 -11.90 -4.77
N PHE A 68 -3.23 -12.15 -5.52
CA PHE A 68 -3.25 -13.10 -6.63
C PHE A 68 -2.48 -14.39 -6.34
N ALA A 69 -1.90 -14.52 -5.14
CA ALA A 69 -1.18 -15.72 -4.76
C ALA A 69 -2.14 -16.91 -4.62
N PRO A 70 -1.77 -18.08 -5.12
CA PRO A 70 -2.66 -19.25 -5.06
C PRO A 70 -2.71 -19.91 -3.67
N THR A 71 -1.84 -19.51 -2.74
CA THR A 71 -1.77 -20.08 -1.40
C THR A 71 -2.16 -19.05 -0.37
N GLY A 72 -2.60 -19.50 0.78
CA GLY A 72 -2.92 -18.63 1.90
C GLY A 72 -1.69 -17.90 2.44
N VAL A 73 -1.93 -16.83 3.15
CA VAL A 73 -0.88 -15.99 3.72
C VAL A 73 -1.00 -16.04 5.24
N SER A 74 0.12 -16.06 5.94
CA SER A 74 0.11 -16.17 7.39
C SER A 74 -0.40 -14.88 8.06
N ALA A 75 -0.94 -15.04 9.26
CA ALA A 75 -1.38 -13.89 10.05
C ALA A 75 -0.21 -12.96 10.35
N ALA A 76 1.00 -13.51 10.52
CA ALA A 76 2.19 -12.70 10.76
C ALA A 76 2.50 -11.81 9.56
N ASN A 77 2.37 -12.31 8.34
CA ASN A 77 2.60 -11.53 7.14
C ASN A 77 1.57 -10.41 7.02
N MET A 78 0.33 -10.67 7.37
CA MET A 78 -0.73 -9.67 7.34
C MET A 78 -0.49 -8.57 8.37
N ALA A 79 -0.06 -8.94 9.58
CA ALA A 79 0.28 -7.97 10.61
C ALA A 79 1.45 -7.09 10.19
N GLU A 80 2.44 -7.67 9.55
CA GLU A 80 3.58 -6.94 9.01
C GLU A 80 3.13 -5.91 7.96
N ALA A 81 2.28 -6.33 7.03
CA ALA A 81 1.78 -5.43 5.99
C ALA A 81 1.02 -4.26 6.61
N ARG A 82 0.20 -4.53 7.63
CA ARG A 82 -0.55 -3.47 8.31
C ARG A 82 0.38 -2.50 9.01
N ARG A 83 1.42 -3.01 9.66
CA ARG A 83 2.42 -2.17 10.34
C ARG A 83 3.15 -1.29 9.33
N LEU A 84 3.56 -1.86 8.20
CA LEU A 84 4.26 -1.12 7.16
C LEU A 84 3.36 -0.03 6.58
N ALA A 85 2.09 -0.34 6.37
CA ALA A 85 1.14 0.64 5.85
C ALA A 85 0.96 1.80 6.83
N GLY A 86 0.82 1.50 8.12
CA GLY A 86 0.68 2.51 9.16
C GLY A 86 1.89 3.42 9.24
N ASP A 87 3.09 2.84 9.24
CA ASP A 87 4.34 3.60 9.29
C ASP A 87 4.48 4.49 8.06
N LEU A 88 4.12 3.96 6.91
CA LEU A 88 4.21 4.70 5.66
C LEU A 88 3.27 5.89 5.66
N VAL A 89 2.02 5.68 6.09
CA VAL A 89 1.04 6.76 6.17
C VAL A 89 1.52 7.87 7.11
N GLU A 90 2.08 7.50 8.26
CA GLU A 90 2.61 8.49 9.21
C GLU A 90 3.72 9.33 8.59
N ARG A 91 4.64 8.69 7.87
CA ARG A 91 5.70 9.42 7.19
C ARG A 91 5.15 10.36 6.12
N LEU A 92 4.20 9.88 5.36
CA LEU A 92 3.61 10.68 4.29
C LEU A 92 2.81 11.85 4.84
N GLU A 93 2.12 11.67 5.95
CA GLU A 93 1.39 12.77 6.57
C GLU A 93 2.28 13.95 6.93
N GLU A 94 3.52 13.69 7.27
CA GLU A 94 4.48 14.75 7.58
C GLU A 94 4.98 15.47 6.33
N ARG A 95 4.89 14.84 5.16
CA ARG A 95 5.44 15.37 3.91
C ARG A 95 4.37 15.95 2.98
N ILE A 96 3.21 15.40 3.06
CA ILE A 96 2.11 15.81 2.18
C ILE A 96 0.87 16.12 3.00
#